data_86836edec0f42d514086acae12c9ead3
#
_entry.id   86836edec0f42d514086acae12c9ead3
#
_cell.length_a   1.000
_cell.length_b   1.000
_cell.length_c   1.000
_cell.angle_alpha   90.00
_cell.angle_beta   90.00
_cell.angle_gamma   90.00
#
_symmetry.space_group_name_H-M   'P 1'
#
loop_
_entity.id
_entity.type
_entity.pdbx_description
1 polymer ?
#
loop_
_entity_poly.entity_id
_entity_poly.type
_entity_poly.pdbx_seq_one_letter_code
_entity_poly.pdbx_strand_id
1 'polypeptide(L)'
;MREALRWLGVSLGFLVLVPLHAVARLFGQPDLLPPVFLAAMARIAGVHVRTEGTPRPGALFIANHVSWLDMLALGGASRARFVAHSGLTVHGGLKWLCDQNATVFVRRHERGSVAEQVEQVRDALGERPVTIFPEGTTNDGTALLPFKSSLLSAVEPLAHDVPIQPVALDYLHAAEIAWFGDEPGMANVNRILSRPGRVELTIKFLEPLAGEALANRKTMTAAAQAAIARALGR
;
A
#
# COMPACT_ATOMS: atom_id res chain seq x y z
N MET A 1 14.73 -14.65 -20.79
CA MET A 1 13.46 -15.38 -21.07
C MET A 1 12.37 -15.09 -19.99
N ARG A 2 12.61 -15.24 -18.69
CA ARG A 2 11.60 -14.96 -17.62
C ARG A 2 11.14 -13.51 -17.59
N GLU A 3 12.06 -12.56 -17.65
CA GLU A 3 11.76 -11.13 -17.69
C GLU A 3 10.82 -10.79 -18.85
N ALA A 4 11.16 -11.26 -20.06
CA ALA A 4 10.34 -11.04 -21.24
C ALA A 4 8.91 -11.63 -21.07
N LEU A 5 8.80 -12.82 -20.47
CA LEU A 5 7.49 -13.43 -20.18
C LEU A 5 6.69 -12.62 -19.15
N ARG A 6 7.33 -12.08 -18.10
CA ARG A 6 6.65 -11.23 -17.13
C ARG A 6 6.26 -9.88 -17.73
N TRP A 7 7.12 -9.27 -18.56
CA TRP A 7 6.75 -8.06 -19.30
C TRP A 7 5.59 -8.31 -20.28
N LEU A 8 5.58 -9.45 -20.96
CA LEU A 8 4.44 -9.85 -21.80
C LEU A 8 3.17 -10.00 -20.94
N GLY A 9 3.27 -10.64 -19.79
CA GLY A 9 2.16 -10.76 -18.84
C GLY A 9 1.65 -9.41 -18.36
N VAL A 10 2.54 -8.47 -18.00
CA VAL A 10 2.17 -7.10 -17.64
C VAL A 10 1.44 -6.43 -18.80
N SER A 11 1.97 -6.49 -20.01
CA SER A 11 1.36 -5.89 -21.21
C SER A 11 -0.02 -6.47 -21.51
N LEU A 12 -0.18 -7.79 -21.43
CA LEU A 12 -1.47 -8.45 -21.59
C LEU A 12 -2.46 -8.06 -20.48
N GLY A 13 -1.99 -7.95 -19.25
CA GLY A 13 -2.80 -7.49 -18.13
C GLY A 13 -3.35 -6.08 -18.35
N PHE A 14 -2.52 -5.16 -18.82
CA PHE A 14 -2.97 -3.82 -19.21
C PHE A 14 -3.97 -3.86 -20.36
N LEU A 15 -3.66 -4.62 -21.41
CA LEU A 15 -4.50 -4.70 -22.60
C LEU A 15 -5.89 -5.25 -22.32
N VAL A 16 -6.02 -6.14 -21.32
CA VAL A 16 -7.30 -6.78 -20.97
C VAL A 16 -8.00 -6.02 -19.85
N LEU A 17 -7.30 -5.76 -18.72
CA LEU A 17 -7.97 -5.25 -17.52
C LEU A 17 -8.29 -3.76 -17.59
N VAL A 18 -7.53 -2.97 -18.36
CA VAL A 18 -7.82 -1.53 -18.51
C VAL A 18 -9.11 -1.28 -19.29
N PRO A 19 -9.35 -1.88 -20.46
CA PRO A 19 -10.63 -1.75 -21.15
C PRO A 19 -11.80 -2.30 -20.32
N LEU A 20 -11.62 -3.43 -19.65
CA LEU A 20 -12.65 -3.99 -18.77
C LEU A 20 -12.98 -3.04 -17.62
N HIS A 21 -11.97 -2.38 -17.04
CA HIS A 21 -12.18 -1.36 -16.01
C HIS A 21 -12.96 -0.15 -16.57
N ALA A 22 -12.62 0.31 -17.77
CA ALA A 22 -13.39 1.39 -18.41
C ALA A 22 -14.86 1.01 -18.59
N VAL A 23 -15.14 -0.22 -19.02
CA VAL A 23 -16.50 -0.74 -19.12
C VAL A 23 -17.17 -0.82 -17.74
N ALA A 24 -16.51 -1.38 -16.73
CA ALA A 24 -17.05 -1.46 -15.37
C ALA A 24 -17.42 -0.08 -14.81
N ARG A 25 -16.61 0.95 -15.08
CA ARG A 25 -16.90 2.34 -14.72
C ARG A 25 -18.16 2.88 -15.38
N LEU A 26 -18.41 2.57 -16.65
CA LEU A 26 -19.64 2.97 -17.35
C LEU A 26 -20.89 2.37 -16.71
N PHE A 27 -20.76 1.18 -16.08
CA PHE A 27 -21.83 0.54 -15.32
C PHE A 27 -21.85 0.90 -13.83
N GLY A 28 -21.14 1.96 -13.41
CA GLY A 28 -21.14 2.43 -12.02
C GLY A 28 -20.33 1.52 -11.05
N GLN A 29 -19.42 0.69 -11.58
CA GLN A 29 -18.59 -0.24 -10.80
C GLN A 29 -17.09 0.11 -10.83
N PRO A 30 -16.68 1.32 -10.39
CA PRO A 30 -15.28 1.76 -10.51
C PRO A 30 -14.32 0.96 -9.62
N ASP A 31 -14.82 0.37 -8.54
CA ASP A 31 -14.02 -0.34 -7.53
C ASP A 31 -13.88 -1.85 -7.78
N LEU A 32 -14.45 -2.37 -8.87
CA LEU A 32 -14.45 -3.80 -9.15
C LEU A 32 -13.10 -4.30 -9.64
N LEU A 33 -12.52 -3.64 -10.63
CA LEU A 33 -11.32 -4.13 -11.33
C LEU A 33 -9.98 -3.74 -10.72
N PRO A 34 -9.80 -2.58 -10.03
CA PRO A 34 -8.51 -2.20 -9.48
C PRO A 34 -7.87 -3.26 -8.57
N PRO A 35 -8.57 -3.88 -7.60
CA PRO A 35 -7.98 -4.94 -6.78
C PRO A 35 -7.58 -6.18 -7.60
N VAL A 36 -8.37 -6.53 -8.62
CA VAL A 36 -8.08 -7.65 -9.53
C VAL A 36 -6.81 -7.35 -10.34
N PHE A 37 -6.68 -6.13 -10.85
CA PHE A 37 -5.48 -5.67 -11.55
C PHE A 37 -4.24 -5.74 -10.64
N LEU A 38 -4.32 -5.21 -9.42
CA LEU A 38 -3.22 -5.21 -8.47
C LEU A 38 -2.79 -6.66 -8.12
N ALA A 39 -3.75 -7.55 -7.86
CA ALA A 39 -3.47 -8.97 -7.59
C ALA A 39 -2.83 -9.67 -8.80
N ALA A 40 -3.31 -9.39 -10.01
CA ALA A 40 -2.74 -9.94 -11.24
C ALA A 40 -1.30 -9.47 -11.44
N MET A 41 -1.03 -8.16 -11.28
CA MET A 41 0.32 -7.60 -11.40
C MET A 41 1.27 -8.17 -10.34
N ALA A 42 0.84 -8.31 -9.09
CA ALA A 42 1.62 -8.96 -8.04
C ALA A 42 1.99 -10.40 -8.44
N ARG A 43 1.03 -11.17 -8.93
CA ARG A 43 1.26 -12.56 -9.37
C ARG A 43 2.22 -12.64 -10.57
N ILE A 44 2.08 -11.75 -11.54
CA ILE A 44 2.98 -11.66 -12.72
C ILE A 44 4.39 -11.30 -12.28
N ALA A 45 4.53 -10.37 -11.31
CA ALA A 45 5.82 -10.04 -10.71
C ALA A 45 6.44 -11.21 -9.91
N GLY A 46 5.67 -12.28 -9.67
CA GLY A 46 6.11 -13.48 -8.99
C GLY A 46 5.81 -13.48 -7.49
N VAL A 47 4.99 -12.54 -7.01
CA VAL A 47 4.61 -12.47 -5.59
C VAL A 47 3.58 -13.56 -5.28
N HIS A 48 3.88 -14.37 -4.27
CA HIS A 48 2.99 -15.35 -3.69
C HIS A 48 2.52 -14.85 -2.32
N VAL A 49 1.27 -14.41 -2.29
CA VAL A 49 0.68 -13.78 -1.11
C VAL A 49 -0.03 -14.82 -0.25
N ARG A 50 0.30 -14.84 1.03
CA ARG A 50 -0.48 -15.48 2.10
C ARG A 50 -1.04 -14.40 3.01
N THR A 51 -2.18 -14.65 3.63
CA THR A 51 -2.79 -13.72 4.58
C THR A 51 -2.99 -14.40 5.92
N GLU A 52 -2.70 -13.67 7.00
CA GLU A 52 -2.99 -14.04 8.38
C GLU A 52 -3.87 -12.94 9.01
N GLY A 53 -4.83 -13.32 9.82
CA GLY A 53 -5.84 -12.39 10.34
C GLY A 53 -6.86 -11.98 9.27
N THR A 54 -7.68 -10.98 9.60
CA THR A 54 -8.78 -10.52 8.75
C THR A 54 -8.71 -9.02 8.54
N PRO A 55 -8.72 -8.52 7.30
CA PRO A 55 -8.80 -7.09 7.03
C PRO A 55 -10.16 -6.55 7.50
N ARG A 56 -10.15 -5.49 8.30
CA ARG A 56 -11.39 -4.83 8.75
C ARG A 56 -11.92 -3.92 7.64
N PRO A 57 -13.19 -4.06 7.26
CA PRO A 57 -13.82 -3.16 6.31
C PRO A 57 -13.75 -1.71 6.80
N GLY A 58 -13.53 -0.76 5.90
CA GLY A 58 -13.45 0.67 6.22
C GLY A 58 -12.31 1.07 7.16
N ALA A 59 -11.36 0.17 7.44
CA ALA A 59 -10.25 0.47 8.33
C ALA A 59 -9.21 1.39 7.69
N LEU A 60 -8.51 2.13 8.54
CA LEU A 60 -7.24 2.72 8.19
C LEU A 60 -6.11 1.74 8.51
N PHE A 61 -5.41 1.27 7.50
CA PHE A 61 -4.25 0.42 7.67
C PHE A 61 -2.98 1.25 7.89
N ILE A 62 -2.22 0.89 8.90
CA ILE A 62 -0.86 1.39 9.14
C ILE A 62 0.08 0.23 8.85
N ALA A 63 0.90 0.33 7.79
CA ALA A 63 1.73 -0.77 7.31
C ALA A 63 3.22 -0.37 7.20
N ASN A 64 4.13 -1.34 7.33
CA ASN A 64 5.53 -1.18 6.96
C ASN A 64 5.69 -1.16 5.43
N HIS A 65 6.80 -0.63 4.93
CA HIS A 65 7.02 -0.40 3.49
C HIS A 65 8.41 -0.89 3.03
N VAL A 66 8.42 -1.88 2.15
CA VAL A 66 9.65 -2.51 1.65
C VAL A 66 9.86 -2.26 0.16
N SER A 67 8.76 -2.29 -0.63
CA SER A 67 8.83 -2.26 -2.08
C SER A 67 7.53 -1.72 -2.70
N TRP A 68 7.56 -1.32 -3.97
CA TRP A 68 6.35 -1.06 -4.75
C TRP A 68 5.41 -2.28 -4.86
N LEU A 69 5.95 -3.48 -4.63
CA LEU A 69 5.16 -4.72 -4.56
C LEU A 69 4.12 -4.70 -3.44
N ASP A 70 4.37 -3.94 -2.37
CA ASP A 70 3.47 -3.82 -1.22
C ASP A 70 2.09 -3.32 -1.64
N MET A 71 2.06 -2.31 -2.53
CA MET A 71 0.81 -1.76 -3.05
C MET A 71 0.06 -2.78 -3.90
N LEU A 72 0.78 -3.55 -4.73
CA LEU A 72 0.16 -4.58 -5.56
C LEU A 72 -0.42 -5.71 -4.70
N ALA A 73 0.36 -6.20 -3.75
CA ALA A 73 -0.01 -7.32 -2.91
C ALA A 73 -1.12 -6.96 -1.92
N LEU A 74 -0.96 -5.87 -1.17
CA LEU A 74 -1.94 -5.44 -0.17
C LEU A 74 -3.24 -4.97 -0.82
N GLY A 75 -3.17 -4.17 -1.89
CA GLY A 75 -4.34 -3.72 -2.63
C GLY A 75 -5.10 -4.87 -3.29
N GLY A 76 -4.37 -5.86 -3.81
CA GLY A 76 -4.96 -7.08 -4.37
C GLY A 76 -5.60 -7.99 -3.33
N ALA A 77 -5.00 -8.11 -2.13
CA ALA A 77 -5.48 -9.01 -1.08
C ALA A 77 -6.63 -8.43 -0.24
N SER A 78 -6.65 -7.11 -0.04
CA SER A 78 -7.60 -6.45 0.87
C SER A 78 -8.50 -5.41 0.21
N ARG A 79 -8.34 -5.17 -1.08
CA ARG A 79 -8.99 -4.08 -1.83
C ARG A 79 -8.59 -2.68 -1.32
N ALA A 80 -7.50 -2.56 -0.58
CA ALA A 80 -7.08 -1.31 0.01
C ALA A 80 -6.77 -0.23 -1.04
N ARG A 81 -7.11 1.01 -0.70
CA ARG A 81 -6.64 2.24 -1.34
C ARG A 81 -5.37 2.70 -0.61
N PHE A 82 -4.68 3.68 -1.17
CA PHE A 82 -3.41 4.13 -0.60
C PHE A 82 -3.40 5.64 -0.41
N VAL A 83 -2.70 6.08 0.63
CA VAL A 83 -2.29 7.48 0.76
C VAL A 83 -0.87 7.61 0.20
N ALA A 84 -0.70 8.47 -0.77
CA ALA A 84 0.56 8.71 -1.45
C ALA A 84 1.00 10.17 -1.33
N HIS A 85 2.31 10.41 -1.45
CA HIS A 85 2.84 11.77 -1.51
C HIS A 85 2.61 12.39 -2.89
N SER A 86 2.26 13.67 -2.94
CA SER A 86 2.01 14.41 -4.19
C SER A 86 3.19 14.40 -5.18
N GLY A 87 4.42 14.15 -4.72
CA GLY A 87 5.59 13.99 -5.61
C GLY A 87 5.43 12.88 -6.66
N LEU A 88 4.61 11.86 -6.42
CA LEU A 88 4.34 10.81 -7.41
C LEU A 88 3.51 11.29 -8.60
N THR A 89 2.82 12.44 -8.49
CA THR A 89 1.99 12.99 -9.56
C THR A 89 2.78 13.54 -10.75
N VAL A 90 4.11 13.70 -10.61
CA VAL A 90 5.01 14.17 -11.68
C VAL A 90 5.05 13.18 -12.85
N HIS A 91 4.87 11.89 -12.59
CA HIS A 91 4.83 10.86 -13.62
C HIS A 91 3.38 10.55 -14.03
N GLY A 92 2.92 11.13 -15.14
CA GLY A 92 1.51 11.05 -15.58
C GLY A 92 0.94 9.63 -15.67
N GLY A 93 1.71 8.65 -16.17
CA GLY A 93 1.26 7.26 -16.24
C GLY A 93 1.06 6.62 -14.85
N LEU A 94 1.98 6.88 -13.90
CA LEU A 94 1.86 6.39 -12.53
C LEU A 94 0.70 7.08 -11.81
N LYS A 95 0.56 8.39 -11.98
CA LYS A 95 -0.59 9.14 -11.44
C LYS A 95 -1.90 8.55 -11.94
N TRP A 96 -2.01 8.31 -13.26
CA TRP A 96 -3.20 7.72 -13.84
C TRP A 96 -3.55 6.36 -13.20
N LEU A 97 -2.56 5.48 -12.99
CA LEU A 97 -2.76 4.20 -12.29
C LEU A 97 -3.24 4.39 -10.85
N CYS A 98 -2.63 5.32 -10.13
CA CYS A 98 -3.04 5.65 -8.77
C CYS A 98 -4.50 6.15 -8.72
N ASP A 99 -4.89 7.01 -9.67
CA ASP A 99 -6.25 7.53 -9.80
C ASP A 99 -7.27 6.39 -10.04
N GLN A 100 -6.90 5.33 -10.80
CA GLN A 100 -7.81 4.19 -11.01
C GLN A 100 -8.08 3.40 -9.71
N ASN A 101 -7.16 3.40 -8.75
CA ASN A 101 -7.37 2.80 -7.42
C ASN A 101 -7.86 3.83 -6.38
N ALA A 102 -8.26 5.03 -6.80
CA ALA A 102 -8.68 6.13 -5.92
C ALA A 102 -7.65 6.42 -4.81
N THR A 103 -6.37 6.51 -5.20
CA THR A 103 -5.26 6.86 -4.30
C THR A 103 -5.41 8.31 -3.84
N VAL A 104 -5.32 8.53 -2.53
CA VAL A 104 -5.36 9.87 -1.92
C VAL A 104 -3.97 10.49 -1.96
N PHE A 105 -3.83 11.64 -2.61
CA PHE A 105 -2.55 12.36 -2.66
C PHE A 105 -2.50 13.44 -1.60
N VAL A 106 -1.55 13.32 -0.65
CA VAL A 106 -1.36 14.29 0.43
C VAL A 106 -0.09 15.12 0.24
N ARG A 107 -0.14 16.39 0.63
CA ARG A 107 0.99 17.33 0.60
C ARG A 107 1.61 17.45 1.98
N ARG A 108 2.89 17.12 2.11
CA ARG A 108 3.58 17.03 3.42
C ARG A 108 3.80 18.35 4.13
N HIS A 109 3.77 19.49 3.45
CA HIS A 109 4.26 20.77 3.99
C HIS A 109 3.22 21.89 4.08
N GLU A 110 1.99 21.67 3.66
CA GLU A 110 0.94 22.69 3.68
C GLU A 110 0.07 22.54 4.93
N ARG A 111 0.41 23.25 6.01
CA ARG A 111 -0.36 23.26 7.27
C ARG A 111 -1.81 23.72 7.10
N GLY A 112 -2.10 24.54 6.08
CA GLY A 112 -3.46 25.00 5.78
C GLY A 112 -4.38 23.94 5.15
N SER A 113 -3.83 22.81 4.68
CA SER A 113 -4.58 21.76 3.96
C SER A 113 -4.92 20.52 4.80
N VAL A 114 -4.62 20.53 6.12
CA VAL A 114 -4.84 19.32 6.96
C VAL A 114 -6.32 18.95 7.00
N ALA A 115 -7.22 19.91 7.17
CA ALA A 115 -8.67 19.65 7.19
C ALA A 115 -9.15 19.07 5.85
N GLU A 116 -8.68 19.62 4.73
CA GLU A 116 -8.99 19.10 3.39
C GLU A 116 -8.45 17.68 3.20
N GLN A 117 -7.22 17.40 3.66
CA GLN A 117 -6.64 16.07 3.60
C GLN A 117 -7.39 15.06 4.49
N VAL A 118 -7.89 15.48 5.65
CA VAL A 118 -8.77 14.66 6.51
C VAL A 118 -10.04 14.28 5.78
N GLU A 119 -10.70 15.24 5.12
CA GLU A 119 -11.90 14.96 4.34
C GLU A 119 -11.60 14.05 3.14
N GLN A 120 -10.50 14.27 2.43
CA GLN A 120 -10.08 13.38 1.33
C GLN A 120 -9.85 11.94 1.80
N VAL A 121 -9.23 11.74 2.97
CA VAL A 121 -9.04 10.41 3.56
C VAL A 121 -10.39 9.83 4.01
N ARG A 122 -11.26 10.65 4.61
CA ARG A 122 -12.61 10.25 5.02
C ARG A 122 -13.45 9.80 3.82
N ASP A 123 -13.44 10.58 2.74
CA ASP A 123 -14.16 10.24 1.51
C ASP A 123 -13.61 8.98 0.84
N ALA A 124 -12.30 8.73 0.98
CA ALA A 124 -11.67 7.51 0.47
C ALA A 124 -11.98 6.28 1.33
N LEU A 125 -12.24 6.47 2.63
CA LEU A 125 -12.77 5.42 3.49
C LEU A 125 -14.18 5.05 3.01
N GLY A 126 -14.72 4.03 3.32
CA GLY A 126 -16.02 3.52 2.95
C GLY A 126 -15.99 2.05 3.32
N GLU A 127 -16.40 1.18 2.42
CA GLU A 127 -16.21 -0.26 2.61
C GLU A 127 -14.76 -0.71 2.37
N ARG A 128 -13.98 0.07 1.60
CA ARG A 128 -12.59 -0.25 1.28
C ARG A 128 -11.62 0.37 2.30
N PRO A 129 -10.64 -0.41 2.80
CA PRO A 129 -9.61 0.14 3.66
C PRO A 129 -8.73 1.16 2.94
N VAL A 130 -8.14 2.08 3.71
CA VAL A 130 -7.13 3.02 3.22
C VAL A 130 -5.81 2.75 3.94
N THR A 131 -4.71 2.63 3.20
CA THR A 131 -3.39 2.29 3.74
C THR A 131 -2.47 3.51 3.76
N ILE A 132 -1.78 3.69 4.89
CA ILE A 132 -0.68 4.63 5.05
C ILE A 132 0.60 3.86 5.40
N PHE A 133 1.71 4.27 4.79
CA PHE A 133 3.06 3.78 5.09
C PHE A 133 3.82 4.86 5.88
N PRO A 134 3.83 4.82 7.23
CA PRO A 134 4.38 5.91 8.04
C PRO A 134 5.91 5.96 8.05
N GLU A 135 6.61 4.99 7.50
CA GLU A 135 8.04 5.08 7.22
C GLU A 135 8.34 6.22 6.24
N GLY A 136 7.41 6.50 5.33
CA GLY A 136 7.47 7.58 4.35
C GLY A 136 8.49 7.36 3.24
N THR A 137 9.15 6.22 3.23
CA THR A 137 10.04 5.70 2.19
C THR A 137 10.18 4.20 2.38
N THR A 138 10.73 3.50 1.40
CA THR A 138 11.16 2.10 1.51
C THR A 138 12.59 2.01 2.06
N ASN A 139 12.99 0.84 2.54
CA ASN A 139 14.32 0.55 3.05
C ASN A 139 14.87 -0.77 2.47
N ASP A 140 15.99 -1.24 2.99
CA ASP A 140 16.63 -2.50 2.58
C ASP A 140 15.86 -3.77 3.03
N GLY A 141 14.77 -3.62 3.75
CA GLY A 141 13.93 -4.71 4.23
C GLY A 141 14.47 -5.46 5.45
N THR A 142 15.64 -5.07 6.00
CA THR A 142 16.27 -5.76 7.15
C THR A 142 15.70 -5.29 8.49
N ALA A 143 15.25 -4.05 8.58
CA ALA A 143 14.69 -3.44 9.78
C ALA A 143 13.48 -2.56 9.44
N LEU A 144 12.65 -2.23 10.45
CA LEU A 144 11.64 -1.19 10.33
C LEU A 144 12.31 0.18 10.45
N LEU A 145 11.98 1.10 9.54
CA LEU A 145 12.30 2.50 9.77
C LEU A 145 11.39 3.09 10.86
N PRO A 146 11.85 4.15 11.53
CA PRO A 146 10.99 4.86 12.48
C PRO A 146 9.72 5.37 11.81
N PHE A 147 8.57 5.07 12.39
CA PHE A 147 7.29 5.56 11.91
C PHE A 147 7.14 7.06 12.23
N LYS A 148 6.86 7.86 11.21
CA LYS A 148 6.73 9.31 11.31
C LYS A 148 5.29 9.68 11.68
N SER A 149 5.07 10.12 12.91
CA SER A 149 3.74 10.53 13.38
C SER A 149 3.13 11.69 12.57
N SER A 150 3.98 12.50 11.92
CA SER A 150 3.49 13.56 11.03
C SER A 150 2.72 13.04 9.82
N LEU A 151 2.96 11.80 9.38
CA LEU A 151 2.23 11.19 8.26
C LEU A 151 0.82 10.74 8.67
N LEU A 152 0.54 10.65 9.98
CA LEU A 152 -0.76 10.33 10.52
C LEU A 152 -1.60 11.58 10.88
N SER A 153 -1.10 12.79 10.59
CA SER A 153 -1.83 14.03 10.92
C SER A 153 -3.20 14.13 10.24
N ALA A 154 -3.32 13.61 9.03
CA ALA A 154 -4.60 13.58 8.30
C ALA A 154 -5.56 12.49 8.81
N VAL A 155 -5.09 11.55 9.63
CA VAL A 155 -5.92 10.43 10.12
C VAL A 155 -6.23 10.50 11.61
N GLU A 156 -5.46 11.27 12.37
CA GLU A 156 -5.67 11.43 13.81
C GLU A 156 -7.11 11.83 14.17
N PRO A 157 -7.77 12.77 13.47
CA PRO A 157 -9.16 13.11 13.74
C PRO A 157 -10.15 11.97 13.43
N LEU A 158 -9.76 10.99 12.62
CA LEU A 158 -10.61 9.86 12.23
C LEU A 158 -10.48 8.65 13.15
N ALA A 159 -9.49 8.66 14.08
CA ALA A 159 -9.14 7.50 14.89
C ALA A 159 -10.25 7.01 15.84
N HIS A 160 -11.24 7.86 16.13
CA HIS A 160 -12.40 7.49 16.94
C HIS A 160 -13.58 6.96 16.10
N ASP A 161 -13.58 7.23 14.82
CA ASP A 161 -14.70 6.92 13.92
C ASP A 161 -14.44 5.66 13.08
N VAL A 162 -13.16 5.30 12.86
CA VAL A 162 -12.76 4.20 12.00
C VAL A 162 -11.77 3.26 12.71
N PRO A 163 -11.79 1.94 12.41
CA PRO A 163 -10.80 1.02 12.94
C PRO A 163 -9.40 1.37 12.44
N ILE A 164 -8.43 1.51 13.33
CA ILE A 164 -7.02 1.70 12.98
C ILE A 164 -6.33 0.34 13.10
N GLN A 165 -6.02 -0.28 11.98
CA GLN A 165 -5.49 -1.64 11.93
C GLN A 165 -4.02 -1.66 11.48
N PRO A 166 -3.08 -2.09 12.34
CA PRO A 166 -1.71 -2.35 11.93
C PRO A 166 -1.65 -3.56 10.99
N VAL A 167 -0.83 -3.46 9.94
CA VAL A 167 -0.62 -4.53 8.95
C VAL A 167 0.86 -4.76 8.76
N ALA A 168 1.34 -5.99 9.02
CA ALA A 168 2.72 -6.35 8.79
C ALA A 168 2.89 -7.03 7.43
N LEU A 169 3.78 -6.49 6.60
CA LEU A 169 4.20 -7.07 5.33
C LEU A 169 5.50 -7.83 5.56
N ASP A 170 5.38 -9.15 5.67
CA ASP A 170 6.46 -10.06 6.05
C ASP A 170 6.96 -10.81 4.80
N TYR A 171 8.06 -10.32 4.23
CA TYR A 171 8.74 -10.95 3.11
C TYR A 171 9.83 -11.89 3.60
N LEU A 172 9.81 -13.14 3.13
CA LEU A 172 10.81 -14.14 3.50
C LEU A 172 12.25 -13.69 3.15
N HIS A 173 12.42 -12.99 2.03
CA HIS A 173 13.70 -12.47 1.55
C HIS A 173 13.57 -10.99 1.15
N ALA A 174 13.23 -10.15 2.13
CA ALA A 174 12.93 -8.74 1.91
C ALA A 174 14.05 -7.98 1.17
N ALA A 175 15.32 -8.20 1.54
CA ALA A 175 16.47 -7.55 0.94
C ALA A 175 16.61 -7.80 -0.58
N GLU A 176 16.10 -8.93 -1.10
CA GLU A 176 16.17 -9.24 -2.52
C GLU A 176 15.17 -8.45 -3.38
N ILE A 177 14.11 -7.92 -2.75
CA ILE A 177 13.02 -7.21 -3.45
C ILE A 177 12.89 -5.75 -3.01
N ALA A 178 13.60 -5.37 -1.97
CA ALA A 178 13.57 -4.03 -1.42
C ALA A 178 13.99 -3.00 -2.47
N TRP A 179 13.36 -1.83 -2.40
CA TRP A 179 13.74 -0.68 -3.23
C TRP A 179 14.25 0.43 -2.32
N PHE A 180 15.54 0.69 -2.34
CA PHE A 180 16.17 1.65 -1.42
C PHE A 180 17.41 2.32 -2.04
N GLY A 181 17.90 3.35 -1.36
CA GLY A 181 19.05 4.13 -1.83
C GLY A 181 18.74 4.87 -3.13
N ASP A 182 19.74 4.98 -3.99
CA ASP A 182 19.65 5.68 -5.27
C ASP A 182 19.27 4.75 -6.45
N GLU A 183 18.75 3.55 -6.18
CA GLU A 183 18.35 2.62 -7.24
C GLU A 183 17.20 3.24 -8.06
N PRO A 184 17.39 3.45 -9.39
CA PRO A 184 16.32 3.97 -10.23
C PRO A 184 15.12 3.02 -10.25
N GLY A 185 13.89 3.56 -10.19
CA GLY A 185 12.67 2.76 -10.10
C GLY A 185 12.54 1.69 -11.19
N MET A 186 12.86 2.03 -12.45
CA MET A 186 12.82 1.06 -13.55
C MET A 186 13.91 -0.02 -13.43
N ALA A 187 15.07 0.30 -12.86
CA ALA A 187 16.10 -0.70 -12.59
C ALA A 187 15.64 -1.71 -11.56
N ASN A 188 15.00 -1.23 -10.47
CA ASN A 188 14.37 -2.07 -9.45
C ASN A 188 13.26 -2.96 -10.06
N VAL A 189 12.37 -2.39 -10.88
CA VAL A 189 11.32 -3.16 -11.58
C VAL A 189 11.94 -4.27 -12.43
N ASN A 190 12.92 -3.97 -13.26
CA ASN A 190 13.59 -4.96 -14.12
C ASN A 190 14.29 -6.03 -13.27
N ARG A 191 14.97 -5.65 -12.19
CA ARG A 191 15.63 -6.58 -11.26
C ARG A 191 14.62 -7.57 -10.66
N ILE A 192 13.48 -7.10 -10.21
CA ILE A 192 12.40 -7.94 -9.66
C ILE A 192 11.79 -8.84 -10.75
N LEU A 193 11.50 -8.30 -11.94
CA LEU A 193 10.91 -9.08 -13.02
C LEU A 193 11.88 -10.11 -13.63
N SER A 194 13.19 -9.90 -13.50
CA SER A 194 14.21 -10.86 -13.94
C SER A 194 14.48 -11.96 -12.91
N ARG A 195 14.10 -11.74 -11.65
CA ARG A 195 14.42 -12.60 -10.52
C ARG A 195 13.91 -14.03 -10.72
N PRO A 196 14.72 -15.07 -10.42
CA PRO A 196 14.26 -16.46 -10.39
C PRO A 196 13.41 -16.71 -9.13
N GLY A 197 12.54 -17.72 -9.21
CA GLY A 197 11.72 -18.15 -8.08
C GLY A 197 10.53 -17.24 -7.79
N ARG A 198 9.95 -17.44 -6.61
CA ARG A 198 8.80 -16.68 -6.10
C ARG A 198 9.25 -15.70 -5.03
N VAL A 199 8.47 -14.65 -4.86
CA VAL A 199 8.56 -13.72 -3.74
C VAL A 199 7.48 -14.14 -2.74
N GLU A 200 7.88 -14.76 -1.65
CA GLU A 200 6.93 -15.17 -0.61
C GLU A 200 6.65 -13.98 0.31
N LEU A 201 5.38 -13.61 0.39
CA LEU A 201 4.89 -12.53 1.24
C LEU A 201 3.75 -13.03 2.12
N THR A 202 3.87 -12.85 3.43
CA THR A 202 2.75 -12.99 4.36
C THR A 202 2.25 -11.62 4.78
N ILE A 203 0.99 -11.31 4.49
CA ILE A 203 0.31 -10.10 4.95
C ILE A 203 -0.41 -10.45 6.25
N LYS A 204 0.05 -9.87 7.37
CA LYS A 204 -0.53 -10.11 8.70
C LYS A 204 -1.44 -8.93 9.08
N PHE A 205 -2.75 -9.14 9.07
CA PHE A 205 -3.74 -8.18 9.55
C PHE A 205 -3.85 -8.33 11.07
N LEU A 206 -3.25 -7.39 11.81
CA LEU A 206 -3.21 -7.44 13.26
C LEU A 206 -4.53 -6.92 13.86
N GLU A 207 -4.71 -7.11 15.18
CA GLU A 207 -5.88 -6.55 15.84
C GLU A 207 -5.86 -5.01 15.78
N PRO A 208 -7.02 -4.36 15.55
CA PRO A 208 -7.12 -2.92 15.57
C PRO A 208 -6.64 -2.32 16.89
N LEU A 209 -6.04 -1.13 16.80
CA LEU A 209 -5.63 -0.38 17.98
C LEU A 209 -6.83 0.03 18.80
N ALA A 210 -6.67 0.08 20.12
CA ALA A 210 -7.74 0.45 21.05
C ALA A 210 -7.21 1.25 22.26
N GLY A 211 -8.11 1.92 22.95
CA GLY A 211 -7.82 2.63 24.20
C GLY A 211 -6.78 3.73 24.03
N GLU A 212 -5.80 3.78 24.93
CA GLU A 212 -4.76 4.81 24.96
C GLU A 212 -3.91 4.90 23.67
N ALA A 213 -3.82 3.82 22.91
CA ALA A 213 -3.12 3.83 21.61
C ALA A 213 -3.76 4.82 20.61
N LEU A 214 -5.03 5.13 20.74
CA LEU A 214 -5.77 6.06 19.89
C LEU A 214 -5.79 7.51 20.42
N ALA A 215 -5.19 7.81 21.58
CA ALA A 215 -5.26 9.11 22.22
C ALA A 215 -4.69 10.26 21.36
N ASN A 216 -3.67 9.98 20.58
CA ASN A 216 -3.07 10.93 19.63
C ASN A 216 -2.20 10.20 18.59
N ARG A 217 -1.80 10.93 17.55
CA ARG A 217 -0.96 10.37 16.47
C ARG A 217 0.38 9.78 16.93
N LYS A 218 0.99 10.28 18.01
CA LYS A 218 2.28 9.77 18.51
C LYS A 218 2.09 8.39 19.18
N THR A 219 1.08 8.26 20.05
CA THR A 219 0.74 6.97 20.67
C THR A 219 0.29 5.97 19.64
N MET A 220 -0.54 6.38 18.68
CA MET A 220 -1.01 5.54 17.56
C MET A 220 0.17 5.03 16.71
N THR A 221 1.11 5.90 16.34
CA THR A 221 2.28 5.55 15.56
C THR A 221 3.17 4.56 16.31
N ALA A 222 3.45 4.84 17.59
CA ALA A 222 4.29 3.98 18.44
C ALA A 222 3.65 2.59 18.65
N ALA A 223 2.34 2.56 18.92
CA ALA A 223 1.61 1.31 19.10
C ALA A 223 1.57 0.46 17.82
N ALA A 224 1.33 1.08 16.66
CA ALA A 224 1.34 0.40 15.37
C ALA A 224 2.74 -0.14 15.06
N GLN A 225 3.79 0.67 15.23
CA GLN A 225 5.18 0.24 15.01
C GLN A 225 5.56 -0.94 15.91
N ALA A 226 5.23 -0.87 17.20
CA ALA A 226 5.51 -1.95 18.14
C ALA A 226 4.74 -3.23 17.80
N ALA A 227 3.48 -3.13 17.37
CA ALA A 227 2.69 -4.28 16.96
C ALA A 227 3.27 -4.96 15.72
N ILE A 228 3.65 -4.18 14.71
CA ILE A 228 4.26 -4.66 13.47
C ILE A 228 5.64 -5.27 13.75
N ALA A 229 6.47 -4.62 14.58
CA ALA A 229 7.79 -5.16 14.96
C ALA A 229 7.66 -6.55 15.61
N ARG A 230 6.76 -6.70 16.57
CA ARG A 230 6.49 -8.01 17.19
C ARG A 230 6.01 -9.05 16.17
N ALA A 231 5.13 -8.67 15.26
CA ALA A 231 4.61 -9.59 14.24
C ALA A 231 5.68 -10.02 13.23
N LEU A 232 6.71 -9.20 13.03
CA LEU A 232 7.88 -9.50 12.19
C LEU A 232 9.02 -10.20 12.96
N GLY A 233 8.88 -10.41 14.27
CA GLY A 233 9.93 -11.00 15.10
C GLY A 233 11.13 -10.07 15.35
N ARG A 234 10.91 -8.76 15.39
CA ARG A 234 11.93 -7.69 15.49
C ARG A 234 11.72 -6.83 16.71
#